data_43f4fa8bfa4db599c746f4d6af25038b
#
_entry.id   43f4fa8bfa4db599c746f4d6af25038b
#
_cell.length_a   1.000
_cell.length_b   1.000
_cell.length_c   1.000
_cell.angle_alpha   90.00
_cell.angle_beta   90.00
_cell.angle_gamma   90.00
#
_symmetry.space_group_name_H-M   'P 1'
#
loop_
_entity.id
_entity.type
_entity.pdbx_description
1 polymer ?
#
loop_
_entity_poly.entity_id
_entity_poly.type
_entity_poly.pdbx_seq_one_letter_code
_entity_poly.pdbx_strand_id
1 'polypeptide(L)'
;MSASKRRRPKVEEDEHPDERWMASYMDMVTVLMCMFIVLFAMSSVDAEKFAQLKESLATGFGAEETNTVDTAVGIVVPPDKVDSEEVIEPDAALAAKEVDDLTALQDAIYAGLQEKGLEDAVRFEMDERGLTIRLVSSEMFFAPDLADLTGEAVRVLDTVGPALAPTTYQVSVEGHTAQVRQFADNALDWELSSSRSVNVLRYLVSQGGVVQDRIKAVGYGESRPLTPGLTAAELAQNRRVDIVVLSGQSEDVRSLIPGIVAERDATAGT
;
A
#
# COMPACT_ATOMS: atom_id res chain seq x y z
N MET A 1 -94.93 -50.18 -13.35
CA MET A 1 -94.56 -48.74 -13.40
C MET A 1 -93.04 -48.62 -13.05
N SER A 2 -92.18 -48.50 -14.08
CA SER A 2 -90.73 -48.49 -13.89
C SER A 2 -90.26 -47.06 -14.06
N ALA A 3 -89.65 -46.49 -13.04
CA ALA A 3 -89.10 -45.13 -13.00
C ALA A 3 -87.67 -45.11 -13.58
N SER A 4 -87.58 -44.51 -14.78
CA SER A 4 -86.32 -44.31 -15.44
C SER A 4 -85.47 -43.24 -14.68
N LYS A 5 -84.29 -43.65 -14.14
CA LYS A 5 -83.31 -42.79 -13.52
C LYS A 5 -82.48 -42.09 -14.60
N ARG A 6 -82.75 -40.80 -14.87
CA ARG A 6 -81.89 -39.95 -15.71
C ARG A 6 -80.51 -39.80 -15.12
N ARG A 7 -79.52 -40.30 -15.82
CA ARG A 7 -78.11 -40.02 -15.55
C ARG A 7 -77.83 -38.55 -15.94
N ARG A 8 -77.29 -37.78 -14.97
CA ARG A 8 -76.70 -36.47 -15.25
C ARG A 8 -75.39 -36.63 -16.01
N PRO A 9 -75.12 -35.80 -17.03
CA PRO A 9 -73.84 -35.83 -17.71
C PRO A 9 -72.74 -35.39 -16.74
N LYS A 10 -71.63 -36.14 -16.74
CA LYS A 10 -70.37 -35.81 -16.01
C LYS A 10 -69.75 -34.64 -16.76
N VAL A 11 -69.66 -33.49 -16.11
CA VAL A 11 -68.85 -32.35 -16.60
C VAL A 11 -67.40 -32.80 -16.51
N GLU A 12 -66.70 -32.94 -17.63
CA GLU A 12 -65.28 -33.07 -17.69
C GLU A 12 -64.75 -31.74 -17.19
N GLU A 13 -64.08 -31.76 -16.01
CA GLU A 13 -63.25 -30.69 -15.57
C GLU A 13 -62.03 -30.69 -16.51
N ASP A 14 -61.90 -29.66 -17.33
CA ASP A 14 -60.70 -29.37 -18.05
C ASP A 14 -59.57 -29.25 -17.03
N GLU A 15 -58.64 -30.20 -17.01
CA GLU A 15 -57.37 -30.12 -16.28
C GLU A 15 -56.52 -29.02 -16.91
N HIS A 16 -56.79 -27.75 -16.56
CA HIS A 16 -55.84 -26.69 -16.83
C HIS A 16 -54.60 -26.98 -15.98
N PRO A 17 -53.40 -27.07 -16.61
CA PRO A 17 -52.19 -27.23 -15.87
C PRO A 17 -52.09 -26.13 -14.79
N ASP A 18 -51.70 -26.52 -13.58
CA ASP A 18 -51.71 -25.67 -12.42
C ASP A 18 -50.65 -24.54 -12.61
N GLU A 19 -51.07 -23.40 -13.18
CA GLU A 19 -50.23 -22.25 -13.51
C GLU A 19 -49.87 -21.38 -12.29
N ARG A 20 -50.17 -21.86 -11.07
CA ARG A 20 -49.90 -21.12 -9.83
C ARG A 20 -48.40 -20.85 -9.63
N TRP A 21 -47.51 -21.74 -10.12
CA TRP A 21 -46.09 -21.52 -10.09
C TRP A 21 -45.64 -20.32 -10.94
N MET A 22 -46.36 -20.04 -12.03
CA MET A 22 -46.09 -18.92 -12.94
C MET A 22 -46.31 -17.57 -12.24
N ALA A 23 -47.33 -17.47 -11.37
CA ALA A 23 -47.58 -16.27 -10.58
C ALA A 23 -46.43 -15.99 -9.61
N SER A 24 -45.91 -17.01 -8.92
CA SER A 24 -44.74 -16.87 -8.03
C SER A 24 -43.46 -16.55 -8.80
N TYR A 25 -43.29 -17.10 -9.99
CA TYR A 25 -42.18 -16.79 -10.87
C TYR A 25 -42.22 -15.34 -11.36
N MET A 26 -43.37 -14.86 -11.80
CA MET A 26 -43.57 -13.45 -12.22
C MET A 26 -43.32 -12.48 -11.07
N ASP A 27 -43.72 -12.79 -9.86
CA ASP A 27 -43.47 -11.97 -8.68
C ASP A 27 -41.96 -11.87 -8.39
N MET A 28 -41.27 -13.00 -8.44
CA MET A 28 -39.81 -13.02 -8.26
C MET A 28 -39.05 -12.21 -9.34
N VAL A 29 -39.50 -12.33 -10.60
CA VAL A 29 -38.89 -11.59 -11.73
C VAL A 29 -39.14 -10.08 -11.60
N THR A 30 -40.36 -9.67 -11.18
CA THR A 30 -40.67 -8.25 -11.00
C THR A 30 -39.90 -7.63 -9.84
N VAL A 31 -39.72 -8.34 -8.72
CA VAL A 31 -38.89 -7.89 -7.59
C VAL A 31 -37.42 -7.76 -8.01
N LEU A 32 -36.94 -8.75 -8.77
CA LEU A 32 -35.55 -8.73 -9.27
C LEU A 32 -35.34 -7.58 -10.27
N MET A 33 -36.30 -7.32 -11.15
CA MET A 33 -36.28 -6.20 -12.08
C MET A 33 -36.29 -4.86 -11.34
N CYS A 34 -37.13 -4.69 -10.32
CA CYS A 34 -37.16 -3.50 -9.49
C CYS A 34 -35.79 -3.29 -8.78
N MET A 35 -35.19 -4.36 -8.25
CA MET A 35 -33.88 -4.30 -7.63
C MET A 35 -32.81 -3.84 -8.62
N PHE A 36 -32.79 -4.36 -9.86
CA PHE A 36 -31.84 -3.91 -10.87
C PHE A 36 -32.05 -2.45 -11.28
N ILE A 37 -33.30 -1.98 -11.38
CA ILE A 37 -33.57 -0.57 -11.68
C ILE A 37 -33.05 0.33 -10.56
N VAL A 38 -33.24 -0.05 -9.29
CA VAL A 38 -32.71 0.71 -8.13
C VAL A 38 -31.20 0.70 -8.13
N LEU A 39 -30.56 -0.46 -8.34
CA LEU A 39 -29.10 -0.56 -8.41
C LEU A 39 -28.53 0.25 -9.59
N PHE A 40 -29.19 0.23 -10.74
CA PHE A 40 -28.81 1.04 -11.90
C PHE A 40 -28.93 2.54 -11.61
N ALA A 41 -30.02 2.96 -10.97
CA ALA A 41 -30.23 4.36 -10.57
C ALA A 41 -29.20 4.85 -9.53
N MET A 42 -28.75 3.96 -8.64
CA MET A 42 -27.68 4.25 -7.66
C MET A 42 -26.27 4.14 -8.27
N SER A 43 -26.10 3.41 -9.37
CA SER A 43 -24.81 3.24 -10.06
C SER A 43 -24.40 4.47 -10.86
N SER A 44 -25.31 5.35 -11.22
CA SER A 44 -24.99 6.65 -11.81
C SER A 44 -24.63 7.63 -10.69
N VAL A 45 -23.40 7.52 -10.16
CA VAL A 45 -22.84 8.56 -9.30
C VAL A 45 -22.67 9.80 -10.18
N ASP A 46 -23.49 10.81 -9.89
CA ASP A 46 -23.41 12.11 -10.55
C ASP A 46 -22.08 12.75 -10.10
N ALA A 47 -21.09 12.75 -10.98
CA ALA A 47 -19.74 13.25 -10.69
C ALA A 47 -19.76 14.72 -10.20
N GLU A 48 -20.72 15.51 -10.67
CA GLU A 48 -20.92 16.89 -10.19
C GLU A 48 -21.39 16.94 -8.74
N LYS A 49 -22.34 16.08 -8.35
CA LYS A 49 -22.81 16.02 -6.96
C LYS A 49 -21.78 15.48 -6.00
N PHE A 50 -20.96 14.54 -6.46
CA PHE A 50 -19.85 14.03 -5.68
C PHE A 50 -18.76 15.10 -5.47
N ALA A 51 -18.45 15.90 -6.50
CA ALA A 51 -17.54 17.02 -6.41
C ALA A 51 -18.05 18.10 -5.43
N GLN A 52 -19.34 18.47 -5.50
CA GLN A 52 -19.95 19.41 -4.57
C GLN A 52 -19.99 18.88 -3.13
N LEU A 53 -20.18 17.58 -2.94
CA LEU A 53 -20.11 16.96 -1.60
C LEU A 53 -18.69 16.98 -1.05
N LYS A 54 -17.69 16.69 -1.89
CA LYS A 54 -16.25 16.77 -1.53
C LYS A 54 -15.87 18.18 -1.12
N GLU A 55 -16.30 19.19 -1.88
CA GLU A 55 -16.06 20.60 -1.60
C GLU A 55 -16.74 21.06 -0.29
N SER A 56 -18.00 20.65 -0.08
CA SER A 56 -18.74 20.96 1.15
C SER A 56 -18.12 20.30 2.39
N LEU A 57 -17.59 19.09 2.26
CA LEU A 57 -16.88 18.38 3.31
C LEU A 57 -15.53 19.04 3.61
N ALA A 58 -14.75 19.38 2.59
CA ALA A 58 -13.48 20.08 2.77
C ALA A 58 -13.65 21.43 3.50
N THR A 59 -14.68 22.19 3.14
CA THR A 59 -15.02 23.47 3.79
C THR A 59 -15.58 23.27 5.20
N GLY A 60 -16.35 22.20 5.43
CA GLY A 60 -16.98 21.92 6.72
C GLY A 60 -16.03 21.36 7.79
N PHE A 61 -14.95 20.70 7.40
CA PHE A 61 -13.94 20.16 8.30
C PHE A 61 -12.69 21.04 8.48
N GLY A 62 -12.71 22.28 7.96
CA GLY A 62 -11.66 23.26 8.22
C GLY A 62 -10.28 22.87 7.69
N ALA A 63 -10.24 22.10 6.60
CA ALA A 63 -9.00 21.88 5.88
C ALA A 63 -8.57 23.23 5.27
N GLU A 64 -7.61 23.89 5.91
CA GLU A 64 -6.83 24.94 5.26
C GLU A 64 -6.29 24.36 3.94
N GLU A 65 -6.42 25.15 2.89
CA GLU A 65 -5.89 24.81 1.56
C GLU A 65 -4.37 24.57 1.63
N THR A 66 -3.97 23.35 1.99
CA THR A 66 -2.67 22.87 1.58
C THR A 66 -2.82 22.51 0.12
N ASN A 67 -2.14 23.28 -0.69
CA ASN A 67 -2.12 23.27 -2.16
C ASN A 67 -1.51 21.94 -2.70
N THR A 68 -2.18 20.80 -2.43
CA THR A 68 -1.87 19.52 -3.02
C THR A 68 -3.04 19.14 -3.91
N VAL A 69 -2.85 19.37 -5.19
CA VAL A 69 -3.77 18.96 -6.25
C VAL A 69 -3.78 17.43 -6.30
N ASP A 70 -4.85 16.82 -5.78
CA ASP A 70 -5.11 15.39 -5.93
C ASP A 70 -5.63 15.14 -7.36
N THR A 71 -4.73 14.68 -8.24
CA THR A 71 -4.97 14.46 -9.68
C THR A 71 -5.59 13.09 -9.95
N ALA A 72 -6.68 12.77 -9.27
CA ALA A 72 -7.38 11.50 -9.48
C ALA A 72 -8.69 11.60 -10.26
N VAL A 73 -8.94 12.65 -11.03
CA VAL A 73 -9.99 12.67 -12.10
C VAL A 73 -9.71 13.83 -13.05
N GLY A 74 -9.60 13.54 -14.34
CA GLY A 74 -9.49 14.41 -15.51
C GLY A 74 -9.40 15.92 -15.26
N ILE A 75 -8.24 16.50 -15.56
CA ILE A 75 -7.93 17.92 -15.40
C ILE A 75 -8.98 18.79 -16.11
N VAL A 76 -9.87 19.42 -15.35
CA VAL A 76 -10.60 20.58 -15.84
C VAL A 76 -9.76 21.80 -15.56
N VAL A 77 -8.91 22.17 -16.53
CA VAL A 77 -8.13 23.40 -16.47
C VAL A 77 -9.10 24.59 -16.56
N PRO A 78 -9.13 25.52 -15.59
CA PRO A 78 -9.90 26.75 -15.72
C PRO A 78 -9.46 27.55 -16.98
N PRO A 79 -10.38 28.17 -17.73
CA PRO A 79 -10.07 28.82 -19.02
C PRO A 79 -9.04 29.95 -18.96
N ASP A 80 -8.76 30.47 -17.78
CA ASP A 80 -7.79 31.55 -17.52
C ASP A 80 -6.35 31.10 -17.28
N LYS A 81 -6.11 29.74 -17.20
CA LYS A 81 -4.76 29.15 -17.10
C LYS A 81 -4.29 28.40 -18.34
N VAL A 82 -5.00 28.53 -19.46
CA VAL A 82 -4.68 27.84 -20.73
C VAL A 82 -3.38 28.39 -21.37
N ASP A 83 -2.88 29.55 -20.97
CA ASP A 83 -1.67 30.17 -21.48
C ASP A 83 -0.40 29.94 -20.63
N SER A 84 -0.49 29.24 -19.51
CA SER A 84 0.70 28.71 -18.83
C SER A 84 0.97 27.32 -19.42
N GLU A 85 1.98 27.19 -20.25
CA GLU A 85 2.61 25.91 -20.61
C GLU A 85 3.17 25.26 -19.35
N GLU A 86 2.30 24.78 -18.47
CA GLU A 86 2.66 23.78 -17.49
C GLU A 86 2.85 22.49 -18.32
N VAL A 87 4.09 22.23 -18.68
CA VAL A 87 4.51 21.01 -19.35
C VAL A 87 4.09 19.87 -18.42
N ILE A 88 2.98 19.20 -18.76
CA ILE A 88 2.60 17.93 -18.10
C ILE A 88 3.70 16.96 -18.48
N GLU A 89 4.68 16.81 -17.60
CA GLU A 89 5.73 15.81 -17.81
C GLU A 89 5.05 14.43 -17.90
N PRO A 90 5.35 13.62 -18.90
CA PRO A 90 4.79 12.28 -18.99
C PRO A 90 5.21 11.49 -17.75
N ASP A 91 4.33 10.64 -17.22
CA ASP A 91 4.55 9.84 -16.01
C ASP A 91 5.90 9.11 -16.04
N ALA A 92 6.35 8.68 -17.21
CA ALA A 92 7.65 8.07 -17.39
C ALA A 92 8.83 9.04 -17.10
N ALA A 93 8.69 10.33 -17.41
CA ALA A 93 9.73 11.31 -17.10
C ALA A 93 9.78 11.61 -15.60
N LEU A 94 8.61 11.70 -14.95
CA LEU A 94 8.51 11.84 -13.50
C LEU A 94 9.07 10.63 -12.77
N ALA A 95 8.78 9.42 -13.24
CA ALA A 95 9.32 8.19 -12.68
C ALA A 95 10.85 8.10 -12.87
N ALA A 96 11.37 8.49 -14.04
CA ALA A 96 12.80 8.52 -14.27
C ALA A 96 13.52 9.50 -13.34
N LYS A 97 12.95 10.67 -13.12
CA LYS A 97 13.48 11.69 -12.19
C LYS A 97 13.44 11.17 -10.74
N GLU A 98 12.34 10.56 -10.34
CA GLU A 98 12.22 9.96 -9.00
C GLU A 98 13.28 8.88 -8.77
N VAL A 99 13.54 8.02 -9.77
CA VAL A 99 14.62 7.02 -9.72
C VAL A 99 15.99 7.69 -9.61
N ASP A 100 16.23 8.80 -10.33
CA ASP A 100 17.49 9.57 -10.21
C ASP A 100 17.68 10.14 -8.80
N ASP A 101 16.64 10.74 -8.23
CA ASP A 101 16.68 11.34 -6.89
C ASP A 101 16.90 10.27 -5.79
N LEU A 102 16.21 9.12 -5.89
CA LEU A 102 16.39 7.99 -4.97
C LEU A 102 17.75 7.32 -5.14
N THR A 103 18.28 7.21 -6.36
CA THR A 103 19.62 6.69 -6.62
C THR A 103 20.70 7.61 -6.05
N ALA A 104 20.56 8.91 -6.21
CA ALA A 104 21.48 9.88 -5.62
C ALA A 104 21.52 9.79 -4.08
N LEU A 105 20.35 9.57 -3.45
CA LEU A 105 20.24 9.34 -2.01
C LEU A 105 20.92 8.02 -1.62
N GLN A 106 20.71 6.94 -2.36
CA GLN A 106 21.35 5.64 -2.17
C GLN A 106 22.87 5.78 -2.23
N ASP A 107 23.39 6.45 -3.27
CA ASP A 107 24.83 6.64 -3.48
C ASP A 107 25.48 7.45 -2.36
N ALA A 108 24.78 8.49 -1.89
CA ALA A 108 25.25 9.29 -0.76
C ALA A 108 25.36 8.47 0.54
N ILE A 109 24.37 7.62 0.81
CA ILE A 109 24.38 6.73 1.97
C ILE A 109 25.49 5.67 1.81
N TYR A 110 25.59 5.05 0.63
CA TYR A 110 26.58 4.02 0.34
C TYR A 110 28.01 4.55 0.49
N ALA A 111 28.31 5.72 -0.06
CA ALA A 111 29.60 6.38 0.08
C ALA A 111 29.97 6.62 1.56
N GLY A 112 29.01 7.14 2.35
CA GLY A 112 29.25 7.36 3.78
C GLY A 112 29.40 6.06 4.58
N LEU A 113 28.77 4.97 4.18
CA LEU A 113 28.97 3.64 4.78
C LEU A 113 30.34 3.07 4.38
N GLN A 114 30.74 3.23 3.12
CA GLN A 114 32.03 2.77 2.61
C GLN A 114 33.20 3.45 3.34
N GLU A 115 33.14 4.76 3.61
CA GLU A 115 34.12 5.47 4.39
C GLU A 115 34.33 4.90 5.80
N LYS A 116 33.27 4.26 6.36
CA LYS A 116 33.28 3.66 7.69
C LYS A 116 33.50 2.14 7.67
N GLY A 117 33.64 1.52 6.48
CA GLY A 117 33.78 0.06 6.30
C GLY A 117 32.50 -0.69 6.72
N LEU A 118 31.34 -0.12 6.45
CA LEU A 118 30.01 -0.66 6.84
C LEU A 118 29.10 -0.93 5.63
N GLU A 119 29.67 -1.00 4.43
CA GLU A 119 28.94 -1.21 3.19
C GLU A 119 28.18 -2.55 3.16
N ASP A 120 28.73 -3.58 3.79
CA ASP A 120 28.11 -4.91 3.88
C ASP A 120 26.97 -5.00 4.92
N ALA A 121 26.85 -3.99 5.79
CA ALA A 121 25.83 -3.95 6.82
C ALA A 121 24.43 -3.60 6.29
N VAL A 122 24.35 -3.05 5.07
CA VAL A 122 23.13 -2.52 4.47
C VAL A 122 22.96 -3.07 3.05
N ARG A 123 21.71 -3.36 2.68
CA ARG A 123 21.31 -3.64 1.29
C ARG A 123 20.28 -2.64 0.84
N PHE A 124 20.40 -2.20 -0.39
CA PHE A 124 19.45 -1.28 -1.02
C PHE A 124 18.57 -2.06 -1.99
N GLU A 125 17.29 -1.74 -1.98
CA GLU A 125 16.32 -2.28 -2.92
C GLU A 125 15.36 -1.14 -3.32
N MET A 126 15.12 -0.95 -4.60
CA MET A 126 14.21 0.05 -5.12
C MET A 126 13.00 -0.64 -5.73
N ASP A 127 11.81 -0.33 -5.21
CA ASP A 127 10.53 -0.91 -5.60
C ASP A 127 9.48 0.20 -5.87
N GLU A 128 8.24 -0.18 -6.11
CA GLU A 128 7.12 0.76 -6.32
C GLU A 128 6.89 1.71 -5.13
N ARG A 129 7.34 1.36 -3.93
CA ARG A 129 7.21 2.20 -2.74
C ARG A 129 8.27 3.28 -2.67
N GLY A 130 9.41 3.06 -3.31
CA GLY A 130 10.60 3.91 -3.29
C GLY A 130 11.86 3.14 -2.94
N LEU A 131 12.77 3.72 -2.14
CA LEU A 131 14.05 3.13 -1.75
C LEU A 131 13.94 2.45 -0.39
N THR A 132 14.19 1.15 -0.35
CA THR A 132 14.30 0.35 0.88
C THR A 132 15.76 0.18 1.27
N ILE A 133 16.12 0.66 2.45
CA ILE A 133 17.43 0.50 3.09
C ILE A 133 17.29 -0.63 4.11
N ARG A 134 17.73 -1.81 3.74
CA ARG A 134 17.62 -3.01 4.57
C ARG A 134 18.83 -3.20 5.43
N LEU A 135 18.64 -3.23 6.74
CA LEU A 135 19.69 -3.55 7.70
C LEU A 135 19.91 -5.07 7.72
N VAL A 136 21.04 -5.51 7.18
CA VAL A 136 21.36 -6.94 7.03
C VAL A 136 21.82 -7.50 8.37
N SER A 137 21.19 -8.61 8.81
CA SER A 137 21.48 -9.29 10.07
C SER A 137 21.07 -8.51 11.34
N SER A 138 19.88 -8.87 11.85
CA SER A 138 19.40 -8.29 13.11
C SER A 138 20.36 -8.51 14.31
N GLU A 139 21.22 -9.52 14.25
CA GLU A 139 22.20 -9.83 15.29
C GLU A 139 23.35 -8.79 15.36
N MET A 140 23.62 -8.14 14.24
CA MET A 140 24.55 -7.01 14.18
C MET A 140 23.94 -5.73 14.76
N PHE A 141 22.63 -5.52 14.52
CA PHE A 141 21.94 -4.29 14.89
C PHE A 141 21.26 -4.33 16.25
N PHE A 142 20.88 -5.51 16.73
CA PHE A 142 20.19 -5.72 18.01
C PHE A 142 20.80 -6.92 18.73
N ALA A 143 20.89 -6.84 20.05
CA ALA A 143 21.20 -8.03 20.84
C ALA A 143 20.08 -9.08 20.71
N PRO A 144 20.38 -10.38 20.83
CA PRO A 144 19.38 -11.45 20.73
C PRO A 144 18.18 -11.18 21.64
N ASP A 145 16.97 -11.28 21.06
CA ASP A 145 15.68 -11.07 21.74
C ASP A 145 15.49 -9.68 22.39
N LEU A 146 16.38 -8.72 22.09
CA LEU A 146 16.29 -7.34 22.55
C LEU A 146 15.98 -6.37 21.39
N ALA A 147 15.55 -5.19 21.76
CA ALA A 147 15.27 -4.09 20.83
C ALA A 147 16.29 -2.94 20.94
N ASP A 148 17.27 -3.05 21.85
CA ASP A 148 18.30 -2.04 22.04
C ASP A 148 19.29 -2.06 20.88
N LEU A 149 19.63 -0.88 20.38
CA LEU A 149 20.57 -0.69 19.28
C LEU A 149 22.00 -1.01 19.74
N THR A 150 22.72 -1.78 18.96
CA THR A 150 24.18 -2.01 19.17
C THR A 150 24.97 -0.80 18.75
N GLY A 151 26.26 -0.77 19.15
CA GLY A 151 27.19 0.27 18.67
C GLY A 151 27.37 0.27 17.15
N GLU A 152 27.20 -0.86 16.49
CA GLU A 152 27.27 -0.99 15.03
C GLU A 152 26.02 -0.42 14.35
N ALA A 153 24.83 -0.71 14.91
CA ALA A 153 23.60 -0.07 14.50
C ALA A 153 23.70 1.46 14.56
N VAL A 154 24.21 1.98 15.67
CA VAL A 154 24.42 3.42 15.87
C VAL A 154 25.31 4.01 14.77
N ARG A 155 26.44 3.37 14.44
CA ARG A 155 27.35 3.87 13.38
C ARG A 155 26.70 3.89 11.99
N VAL A 156 25.85 2.91 11.67
CA VAL A 156 25.09 2.88 10.41
C VAL A 156 24.05 3.99 10.41
N LEU A 157 23.27 4.13 11.49
CA LEU A 157 22.24 5.16 11.60
C LEU A 157 22.80 6.58 11.62
N ASP A 158 24.05 6.77 12.14
CA ASP A 158 24.81 8.04 12.05
C ASP A 158 25.27 8.40 10.63
N THR A 159 25.07 7.49 9.69
CA THR A 159 25.30 7.75 8.26
C THR A 159 23.97 7.95 7.54
N VAL A 160 23.00 7.08 7.81
CA VAL A 160 21.69 7.11 7.18
C VAL A 160 20.87 8.35 7.59
N GLY A 161 20.88 8.70 8.89
CA GLY A 161 20.10 9.83 9.41
C GLY A 161 20.41 11.17 8.73
N PRO A 162 21.66 11.65 8.74
CA PRO A 162 22.05 12.90 8.08
C PRO A 162 21.80 12.94 6.58
N ALA A 163 21.81 11.78 5.89
CA ALA A 163 21.47 11.70 4.48
C ALA A 163 19.95 11.85 4.25
N LEU A 164 19.13 11.33 5.16
CA LEU A 164 17.67 11.45 5.11
C LEU A 164 17.16 12.82 5.59
N ALA A 165 17.87 13.46 6.51
CA ALA A 165 17.44 14.71 7.15
C ALA A 165 17.09 15.84 6.15
N PRO A 166 17.86 16.12 5.10
CA PRO A 166 17.59 17.19 4.14
C PRO A 166 16.48 16.85 3.13
N THR A 167 16.08 15.57 3.02
CA THR A 167 15.06 15.14 2.06
C THR A 167 13.65 15.48 2.54
N THR A 168 12.69 15.49 1.62
CA THR A 168 11.25 15.70 1.92
C THR A 168 10.47 14.40 1.98
N TYR A 169 11.11 13.27 1.71
CA TYR A 169 10.46 11.97 1.66
C TYR A 169 9.86 11.54 3.00
N GLN A 170 8.72 10.87 2.93
CA GLN A 170 8.18 10.14 4.07
C GLN A 170 9.02 8.90 4.34
N VAL A 171 9.29 8.58 5.60
CA VAL A 171 10.10 7.44 5.99
C VAL A 171 9.27 6.46 6.82
N SER A 172 9.31 5.18 6.46
CA SER A 172 8.70 4.09 7.22
C SER A 172 9.79 3.17 7.75
N VAL A 173 9.89 3.03 9.06
CA VAL A 173 10.79 2.06 9.69
C VAL A 173 9.99 0.80 9.98
N GLU A 174 10.34 -0.30 9.31
CA GLU A 174 9.58 -1.55 9.30
C GLU A 174 10.38 -2.66 9.99
N GLY A 175 9.86 -3.17 11.12
CA GLY A 175 10.47 -4.25 11.87
C GLY A 175 9.88 -5.61 11.52
N HIS A 176 10.74 -6.62 11.38
CA HIS A 176 10.36 -7.98 11.03
C HIS A 176 11.04 -8.98 11.96
N THR A 177 10.34 -10.08 12.28
CA THR A 177 10.84 -11.26 12.96
C THR A 177 10.84 -12.46 12.03
N ALA A 178 11.49 -13.54 12.45
CA ALA A 178 11.46 -14.80 11.73
C ALA A 178 10.58 -15.80 12.47
N GLN A 179 9.79 -16.54 11.73
CA GLN A 179 9.01 -17.67 12.26
C GLN A 179 9.95 -18.79 12.72
N VAL A 180 10.20 -18.89 14.03
CA VAL A 180 11.10 -19.90 14.59
C VAL A 180 10.32 -21.15 15.03
N ARG A 181 9.03 -21.03 15.32
CA ARG A 181 8.18 -22.14 15.80
C ARG A 181 6.76 -22.01 15.25
N GLN A 182 6.21 -23.12 14.76
CA GLN A 182 4.83 -23.20 14.23
C GLN A 182 3.72 -22.89 15.28
N PHE A 183 4.06 -22.83 16.58
CA PHE A 183 3.13 -22.62 17.70
C PHE A 183 3.65 -21.60 18.72
N ALA A 184 4.53 -20.70 18.33
CA ALA A 184 5.00 -19.62 19.21
C ALA A 184 3.88 -18.57 19.38
N ASP A 185 3.88 -17.91 20.54
CA ASP A 185 2.99 -16.79 20.79
C ASP A 185 3.40 -15.59 19.88
N ASN A 186 2.66 -15.39 18.80
CA ASN A 186 2.92 -14.34 17.83
C ASN A 186 2.87 -12.92 18.46
N ALA A 187 2.31 -12.78 19.68
CA ALA A 187 2.26 -11.50 20.37
C ALA A 187 3.67 -10.97 20.67
N LEU A 188 4.61 -11.84 21.06
CA LEU A 188 6.00 -11.45 21.31
C LEU A 188 6.72 -10.98 20.03
N ASP A 189 6.43 -11.61 18.90
CA ASP A 189 7.02 -11.24 17.61
C ASP A 189 6.54 -9.85 17.14
N TRP A 190 5.26 -9.55 17.35
CA TRP A 190 4.70 -8.23 17.09
C TRP A 190 5.29 -7.17 18.01
N GLU A 191 5.42 -7.47 19.30
CA GLU A 191 6.02 -6.56 20.28
C GLU A 191 7.50 -6.29 19.96
N LEU A 192 8.30 -7.33 19.69
CA LEU A 192 9.72 -7.21 19.40
C LEU A 192 9.97 -6.43 18.09
N SER A 193 9.24 -6.76 17.02
CA SER A 193 9.37 -6.07 15.74
C SER A 193 9.00 -4.60 15.83
N SER A 194 7.91 -4.28 16.57
CA SER A 194 7.48 -2.90 16.81
C SER A 194 8.48 -2.14 17.66
N SER A 195 9.00 -2.75 18.73
CA SER A 195 9.99 -2.11 19.61
C SER A 195 11.29 -1.80 18.87
N ARG A 196 11.76 -2.69 17.99
CA ARG A 196 12.95 -2.47 17.16
C ARG A 196 12.75 -1.32 16.19
N SER A 197 11.63 -1.28 15.47
CA SER A 197 11.32 -0.18 14.54
C SER A 197 11.19 1.16 15.27
N VAL A 198 10.57 1.19 16.45
CA VAL A 198 10.45 2.39 17.27
C VAL A 198 11.83 2.89 17.75
N ASN A 199 12.73 2.00 18.17
CA ASN A 199 14.07 2.41 18.63
C ASN A 199 14.92 2.98 17.50
N VAL A 200 14.84 2.42 16.29
CA VAL A 200 15.48 3.00 15.09
C VAL A 200 14.87 4.36 14.76
N LEU A 201 13.55 4.49 14.73
CA LEU A 201 12.87 5.77 14.51
C LEU A 201 13.31 6.82 15.53
N ARG A 202 13.30 6.48 16.82
CA ARG A 202 13.72 7.41 17.88
C ARG A 202 15.15 7.89 17.67
N TYR A 203 16.05 7.02 17.25
CA TYR A 203 17.42 7.37 16.95
C TYR A 203 17.51 8.31 15.74
N LEU A 204 16.83 8.00 14.64
CA LEU A 204 16.80 8.84 13.44
C LEU A 204 16.25 10.24 13.71
N VAL A 205 15.25 10.37 14.59
CA VAL A 205 14.69 11.66 14.98
C VAL A 205 15.63 12.40 15.93
N SER A 206 16.13 11.75 16.98
CA SER A 206 16.88 12.43 18.05
C SER A 206 18.32 12.73 17.69
N GLN A 207 18.98 11.90 16.88
CA GLN A 207 20.38 12.01 16.49
C GLN A 207 20.56 12.20 14.98
N GLY A 208 19.73 11.54 14.17
CA GLY A 208 19.82 11.60 12.71
C GLY A 208 19.25 12.87 12.09
N GLY A 209 18.51 13.70 12.84
CA GLY A 209 17.93 14.96 12.35
C GLY A 209 16.68 14.80 11.47
N VAL A 210 16.12 13.60 11.38
CA VAL A 210 14.89 13.37 10.61
C VAL A 210 13.70 13.99 11.34
N VAL A 211 12.89 14.77 10.61
CA VAL A 211 11.74 15.46 11.19
C VAL A 211 10.66 14.45 11.57
N GLN A 212 10.09 14.61 12.79
CA GLN A 212 9.20 13.61 13.39
C GLN A 212 7.84 13.43 12.68
N ASP A 213 7.38 14.42 11.94
CA ASP A 213 6.08 14.39 11.25
C ASP A 213 6.10 13.56 9.96
N ARG A 214 7.30 13.26 9.42
CA ARG A 214 7.47 12.49 8.20
C ARG A 214 8.06 11.09 8.41
N ILE A 215 8.16 10.61 9.66
CA ILE A 215 8.67 9.28 9.97
C ILE A 215 7.68 8.49 10.81
N LYS A 216 7.49 7.22 10.46
CA LYS A 216 6.64 6.27 11.17
C LYS A 216 7.37 4.96 11.44
N ALA A 217 6.96 4.24 12.49
CA ALA A 217 7.44 2.90 12.83
C ALA A 217 6.31 1.89 12.70
N VAL A 218 6.60 0.75 12.10
CA VAL A 218 5.64 -0.34 11.87
C VAL A 218 6.28 -1.66 12.27
N GLY A 219 5.63 -2.46 13.10
CA GLY A 219 6.02 -3.84 13.36
C GLY A 219 5.18 -4.79 12.50
N TYR A 220 5.81 -5.71 11.82
CA TYR A 220 5.14 -6.73 11.00
C TYR A 220 5.22 -8.13 11.62
N GLY A 221 5.97 -8.31 12.73
CA GLY A 221 6.21 -9.65 13.24
C GLY A 221 6.77 -10.56 12.15
N GLU A 222 6.24 -11.77 12.06
CA GLU A 222 6.61 -12.78 11.04
C GLU A 222 5.75 -12.70 9.76
N SER A 223 4.81 -11.75 9.64
CA SER A 223 3.80 -11.74 8.59
C SER A 223 4.33 -11.45 7.18
N ARG A 224 5.54 -10.89 7.06
CA ARG A 224 6.16 -10.53 5.78
C ARG A 224 7.56 -11.10 5.64
N PRO A 225 7.71 -12.43 5.49
CA PRO A 225 9.02 -13.06 5.32
C PRO A 225 9.59 -12.73 3.93
N LEU A 226 10.92 -12.57 3.83
CA LEU A 226 11.64 -12.47 2.56
C LEU A 226 11.91 -13.84 1.95
N THR A 227 12.12 -14.82 2.82
CA THR A 227 12.45 -16.19 2.45
C THR A 227 11.57 -17.16 3.22
N PRO A 228 11.40 -18.40 2.74
CA PRO A 228 10.57 -19.40 3.41
C PRO A 228 10.96 -19.72 4.86
N GLY A 229 12.20 -19.38 5.28
CA GLY A 229 12.64 -19.59 6.66
C GLY A 229 12.91 -21.04 7.03
N LEU A 230 13.35 -21.87 6.09
CA LEU A 230 13.64 -23.29 6.30
C LEU A 230 15.04 -23.52 6.89
N THR A 231 15.97 -22.59 6.66
CA THR A 231 17.35 -22.67 7.13
C THR A 231 17.65 -21.54 8.12
N ALA A 232 18.69 -21.71 8.94
CA ALA A 232 19.15 -20.67 9.86
C ALA A 232 19.53 -19.36 9.12
N ALA A 233 20.11 -19.48 7.94
CA ALA A 233 20.47 -18.32 7.11
C ALA A 233 19.23 -17.58 6.60
N GLU A 234 18.19 -18.29 6.17
CA GLU A 234 16.91 -17.69 5.75
C GLU A 234 16.17 -17.03 6.92
N LEU A 235 16.15 -17.68 8.08
CA LEU A 235 15.60 -17.10 9.29
C LEU A 235 16.33 -15.80 9.69
N ALA A 236 17.67 -15.75 9.51
CA ALA A 236 18.46 -14.54 9.76
C ALA A 236 18.07 -13.40 8.80
N GLN A 237 17.77 -13.69 7.53
CA GLN A 237 17.28 -12.69 6.56
C GLN A 237 15.90 -12.16 6.90
N ASN A 238 15.03 -13.01 7.47
CA ASN A 238 13.69 -12.59 7.89
C ASN A 238 13.73 -11.68 9.13
N ARG A 239 14.71 -11.89 10.04
CA ARG A 239 14.95 -10.99 11.18
C ARG A 239 15.68 -9.75 10.72
N ARG A 240 14.94 -8.69 10.41
CA ARG A 240 15.47 -7.45 9.85
C ARG A 240 14.71 -6.22 10.28
N VAL A 241 15.29 -5.08 10.04
CA VAL A 241 14.61 -3.78 10.04
C VAL A 241 14.88 -3.11 8.69
N ASP A 242 13.81 -2.72 8.03
CA ASP A 242 13.85 -2.01 6.77
C ASP A 242 13.52 -0.53 7.03
N ILE A 243 14.34 0.40 6.51
CA ILE A 243 14.06 1.83 6.48
C ILE A 243 13.61 2.14 5.06
N VAL A 244 12.32 2.39 4.89
CA VAL A 244 11.71 2.61 3.58
C VAL A 244 11.50 4.10 3.36
N VAL A 245 12.19 4.65 2.38
CA VAL A 245 12.03 6.01 1.88
C VAL A 245 10.91 5.98 0.85
N LEU A 246 9.75 6.51 1.22
CA LEU A 246 8.53 6.39 0.41
C LEU A 246 8.49 7.47 -0.67
N SER A 247 8.31 7.06 -1.90
CA SER A 247 8.03 7.98 -3.00
C SER A 247 6.70 8.71 -2.78
N GLY A 248 6.72 10.02 -2.97
CA GLY A 248 5.54 10.88 -2.91
C GLY A 248 4.76 10.96 -4.23
N GLN A 249 5.19 10.24 -5.25
CA GLN A 249 4.57 10.25 -6.57
C GLN A 249 3.22 9.50 -6.60
N SER A 250 2.42 9.75 -7.64
CA SER A 250 1.17 9.04 -7.88
C SER A 250 1.41 7.53 -8.07
N GLU A 251 0.38 6.71 -7.90
CA GLU A 251 0.47 5.26 -8.10
C GLU A 251 0.89 4.90 -9.53
N ASP A 252 0.40 5.65 -10.53
CA ASP A 252 0.75 5.46 -11.94
C ASP A 252 2.25 5.66 -12.18
N VAL A 253 2.84 6.74 -11.64
CA VAL A 253 4.27 7.03 -11.72
C VAL A 253 5.09 5.98 -10.97
N ARG A 254 4.68 5.61 -9.76
CA ARG A 254 5.40 4.63 -8.94
C ARG A 254 5.45 3.24 -9.56
N SER A 255 4.38 2.83 -10.24
CA SER A 255 4.32 1.53 -10.93
C SER A 255 5.39 1.37 -12.03
N LEU A 256 5.93 2.48 -12.54
CA LEU A 256 6.98 2.49 -13.57
C LEU A 256 8.40 2.37 -12.99
N ILE A 257 8.59 2.68 -11.70
CA ILE A 257 9.91 2.67 -11.03
C ILE A 257 10.66 1.33 -11.23
N PRO A 258 10.07 0.15 -10.95
CA PRO A 258 10.80 -1.11 -11.08
C PRO A 258 11.29 -1.39 -12.49
N GLY A 259 10.50 -1.00 -13.51
CA GLY A 259 10.87 -1.14 -14.92
C GLY A 259 12.11 -0.31 -15.28
N ILE A 260 12.13 0.95 -14.85
CA ILE A 260 13.25 1.87 -15.11
C ILE A 260 14.53 1.42 -14.40
N VAL A 261 14.40 0.93 -13.16
CA VAL A 261 15.55 0.39 -12.40
C VAL A 261 16.13 -0.83 -13.13
N ALA A 262 15.28 -1.78 -13.54
CA ALA A 262 15.73 -2.98 -14.26
C ALA A 262 16.43 -2.66 -15.59
N GLU A 263 15.97 -1.66 -16.35
CA GLU A 263 16.61 -1.19 -17.59
C GLU A 263 18.01 -0.60 -17.31
N ARG A 264 18.15 0.17 -16.23
CA ARG A 264 19.43 0.78 -15.85
C ARG A 264 20.44 -0.27 -15.40
N ASP A 265 20.02 -1.23 -14.58
CA ASP A 265 20.88 -2.33 -14.14
C ASP A 265 21.36 -3.18 -15.33
N ALA A 266 20.50 -3.43 -16.33
CA ALA A 266 20.86 -4.13 -17.54
C ALA A 266 21.89 -3.38 -18.39
N THR A 267 21.83 -2.03 -18.39
CA THR A 267 22.79 -1.19 -19.14
C THR A 267 24.12 -0.99 -18.41
N ALA A 268 24.11 -1.04 -17.08
CA ALA A 268 25.34 -0.89 -16.27
C ALA A 268 26.17 -2.18 -16.20
N GLY A 269 25.56 -3.35 -16.50
CA GLY A 269 26.22 -4.66 -16.49
C GLY A 269 26.87 -5.09 -17.81
N THR A 270 26.81 -4.24 -18.87
CA THR A 270 27.47 -4.43 -20.17
C THR A 270 28.68 -3.55 -20.31
#